data_2b1d8b6d0a7b9da30c0883899b268eaa
#
_entry.id   2b1d8b6d0a7b9da30c0883899b268eaa
#
_cell.length_a   1.000
_cell.length_b   1.000
_cell.length_c   1.000
_cell.angle_alpha   90.00
_cell.angle_beta   90.00
_cell.angle_gamma   90.00
#
_symmetry.space_group_name_H-M   'P 1'
#
loop_
_entity.id
_entity.type
_entity.pdbx_description
1 polymer ?
#
loop_
_entity_poly.entity_id
_entity_poly.type
_entity_poly.pdbx_seq_one_letter_code
_entity_poly.pdbx_strand_id
1 'polypeptide(L)'
;MYKIDEIKINQNASIKQALKVIDKGAIKVAVVLSDDGLLLGMLSDGDIRRALLKGMSLGDSITSIINKHPVVANINDTKERILELTNEKKLHQIPIISNGKLIGIQDIREFLAPKNKPNKVILMVGGLGTRLRPLTNDVPKPMLDVGN
;
A
#
# COMPACT_ATOMS: atom_id res chain seq x y z
N MET A 1 7.73 0.81 -2.74
CA MET A 1 7.27 0.14 -3.99
C MET A 1 7.47 -1.36 -3.86
N TYR A 2 6.45 -2.17 -4.15
CA TYR A 2 6.44 -3.63 -3.93
C TYR A 2 7.18 -4.38 -5.03
N LYS A 3 7.82 -5.52 -4.66
CA LYS A 3 8.52 -6.39 -5.60
C LYS A 3 7.52 -7.16 -6.46
N ILE A 4 7.67 -7.08 -7.78
CA ILE A 4 6.75 -7.69 -8.75
C ILE A 4 6.68 -9.21 -8.58
N ASP A 5 7.80 -9.87 -8.28
CA ASP A 5 7.87 -11.33 -8.15
C ASP A 5 7.02 -11.91 -7.03
N GLU A 6 6.68 -11.11 -6.01
CA GLU A 6 5.86 -11.54 -4.88
C GLU A 6 4.36 -11.42 -5.15
N ILE A 7 3.98 -10.67 -6.20
CA ILE A 7 2.59 -10.31 -6.51
C ILE A 7 2.14 -10.71 -7.91
N LYS A 8 3.04 -11.28 -8.70
CA LYS A 8 2.69 -11.78 -10.06
C LYS A 8 1.96 -13.11 -10.01
N ILE A 9 1.02 -13.27 -10.92
CA ILE A 9 0.26 -14.50 -11.08
C ILE A 9 0.01 -14.80 -12.56
N ASN A 10 -0.10 -16.09 -12.89
CA ASN A 10 -0.47 -16.52 -14.25
C ASN A 10 -1.98 -16.27 -14.50
N GLN A 11 -2.32 -15.85 -15.72
CA GLN A 11 -3.71 -15.57 -16.11
C GLN A 11 -4.67 -16.75 -15.97
N ASN A 12 -4.15 -17.99 -16.06
CA ASN A 12 -4.93 -19.23 -15.95
C ASN A 12 -4.93 -19.81 -14.53
N ALA A 13 -4.38 -19.10 -13.56
CA ALA A 13 -4.34 -19.55 -12.18
C ALA A 13 -5.74 -19.69 -11.57
N SER A 14 -5.85 -20.50 -10.53
CA SER A 14 -7.10 -20.61 -9.76
C SER A 14 -7.27 -19.46 -8.76
N ILE A 15 -8.50 -19.25 -8.31
CA ILE A 15 -8.83 -18.30 -7.23
C ILE A 15 -8.02 -18.60 -5.97
N LYS A 16 -7.82 -19.90 -5.63
CA LYS A 16 -7.00 -20.31 -4.48
C LYS A 16 -5.53 -19.85 -4.62
N GLN A 17 -4.97 -19.97 -5.84
CA GLN A 17 -3.60 -19.49 -6.11
C GLN A 17 -3.51 -17.97 -6.01
N ALA A 18 -4.52 -17.25 -6.53
CA ALA A 18 -4.58 -15.81 -6.44
C ALA A 18 -4.63 -15.31 -4.99
N LEU A 19 -5.45 -15.95 -4.16
CA LEU A 19 -5.51 -15.62 -2.73
C LEU A 19 -4.16 -15.81 -2.03
N LYS A 20 -3.44 -16.90 -2.33
CA LYS A 20 -2.10 -17.13 -1.77
C LYS A 20 -1.10 -16.05 -2.16
N VAL A 21 -1.15 -15.57 -3.42
CA VAL A 21 -0.27 -14.50 -3.90
C VAL A 21 -0.61 -13.17 -3.21
N ILE A 22 -1.91 -12.85 -3.11
CA ILE A 22 -2.38 -11.62 -2.45
C ILE A 22 -2.01 -11.61 -0.95
N ASP A 23 -2.17 -12.74 -0.28
CA ASP A 23 -1.83 -12.91 1.14
C ASP A 23 -0.32 -12.74 1.36
N LYS A 24 0.50 -13.44 0.56
CA LYS A 24 1.96 -13.34 0.63
C LYS A 24 2.47 -11.93 0.31
N GLY A 25 1.87 -11.27 -0.70
CA GLY A 25 2.28 -9.92 -1.12
C GLY A 25 1.88 -8.82 -0.15
N ALA A 26 0.94 -9.07 0.77
CA ALA A 26 0.41 -8.14 1.78
C ALA A 26 -0.13 -6.81 1.21
N ILE A 27 -0.46 -6.74 -0.09
CA ILE A 27 -0.93 -5.51 -0.76
C ILE A 27 -2.34 -5.58 -1.33
N LYS A 28 -3.07 -6.64 -1.05
CA LYS A 28 -4.46 -6.88 -1.47
C LYS A 28 -4.71 -6.92 -2.99
N VAL A 29 -3.66 -7.00 -3.80
CA VAL A 29 -3.73 -7.11 -5.25
C VAL A 29 -2.70 -8.09 -5.78
N ALA A 30 -3.03 -8.75 -6.91
CA ALA A 30 -2.10 -9.51 -7.72
C ALA A 30 -2.06 -8.93 -9.14
N VAL A 31 -0.94 -9.07 -9.83
CA VAL A 31 -0.76 -8.59 -11.21
C VAL A 31 -0.58 -9.77 -12.16
N VAL A 32 -1.24 -9.67 -13.30
CA VAL A 32 -1.11 -10.63 -14.39
C VAL A 32 -0.21 -10.02 -15.45
N LEU A 33 0.90 -10.69 -15.73
CA LEU A 33 1.88 -10.24 -16.70
C LEU A 33 2.00 -11.23 -17.86
N SER A 34 2.37 -10.71 -19.05
CA SER A 34 2.87 -11.54 -20.15
C SER A 34 4.30 -12.01 -19.85
N ASP A 35 4.80 -12.92 -20.68
CA ASP A 35 6.19 -13.41 -20.59
C ASP A 35 7.21 -12.27 -20.79
N ASP A 36 6.86 -11.24 -21.56
CA ASP A 36 7.67 -10.04 -21.80
C ASP A 36 7.55 -8.99 -20.69
N GLY A 37 6.76 -9.25 -19.66
CA GLY A 37 6.54 -8.34 -18.51
C GLY A 37 5.53 -7.22 -18.76
N LEU A 38 4.71 -7.32 -19.83
CA LEU A 38 3.60 -6.38 -20.06
C LEU A 38 2.47 -6.64 -19.07
N LEU A 39 1.85 -5.59 -18.59
CA LEU A 39 0.69 -5.69 -17.69
C LEU A 39 -0.55 -6.12 -18.49
N LEU A 40 -1.00 -7.36 -18.28
CA LEU A 40 -2.22 -7.93 -18.88
C LEU A 40 -3.47 -7.63 -18.06
N GLY A 41 -3.32 -7.39 -16.77
CA GLY A 41 -4.43 -7.08 -15.89
C GLY A 41 -4.05 -7.10 -14.41
N MET A 42 -5.04 -6.82 -13.58
CA MET A 42 -4.94 -6.86 -12.13
C MET A 42 -6.11 -7.61 -11.51
N LEU A 43 -5.89 -8.17 -10.35
CA LEU A 43 -6.90 -8.85 -9.56
C LEU A 43 -6.78 -8.39 -8.11
N SER A 44 -7.86 -7.86 -7.55
CA SER A 44 -7.91 -7.46 -6.15
C SER A 44 -8.61 -8.51 -5.27
N ASP A 45 -8.36 -8.45 -3.96
CA ASP A 45 -9.12 -9.20 -2.95
C ASP A 45 -10.65 -8.98 -3.10
N GLY A 46 -11.05 -7.75 -3.42
CA GLY A 46 -12.45 -7.41 -3.68
C GLY A 46 -13.04 -8.09 -4.90
N ASP A 47 -12.26 -8.30 -5.97
CA ASP A 47 -12.72 -9.02 -7.18
C ASP A 47 -12.96 -10.48 -6.86
N ILE A 48 -12.04 -11.10 -6.14
CA ILE A 48 -12.18 -12.50 -5.69
C ILE A 48 -13.40 -12.66 -4.79
N ARG A 49 -13.57 -11.79 -3.80
CA ARG A 49 -14.72 -11.85 -2.88
C ARG A 49 -16.04 -11.75 -3.63
N ARG A 50 -16.15 -10.82 -4.58
CA ARG A 50 -17.35 -10.69 -5.44
C ARG A 50 -17.60 -11.93 -6.30
N ALA A 51 -16.54 -12.56 -6.81
CA ALA A 51 -16.64 -13.77 -7.59
C ALA A 51 -17.16 -14.96 -6.75
N LEU A 52 -16.64 -15.14 -5.55
CA LEU A 52 -17.09 -16.18 -4.62
C LEU A 52 -18.55 -15.96 -4.21
N LEU A 53 -18.98 -14.71 -3.95
CA LEU A 53 -20.37 -14.37 -3.65
C LEU A 53 -21.32 -14.63 -4.83
N LYS A 54 -20.80 -14.65 -6.07
CA LYS A 54 -21.55 -15.01 -7.28
C LYS A 54 -21.55 -16.52 -7.57
N GLY A 55 -21.00 -17.35 -6.66
CA GLY A 55 -21.03 -18.80 -6.76
C GLY A 55 -19.78 -19.43 -7.38
N MET A 56 -18.72 -18.66 -7.65
CA MET A 56 -17.43 -19.24 -8.06
C MET A 56 -16.78 -20.00 -6.91
N SER A 57 -16.01 -21.02 -7.25
CA SER A 57 -15.28 -21.88 -6.31
C SER A 57 -13.79 -21.54 -6.28
N LEU A 58 -13.09 -21.94 -5.22
CA LEU A 58 -11.63 -21.72 -5.08
C LEU A 58 -10.81 -22.38 -6.19
N GLY A 59 -11.34 -23.45 -6.84
CA GLY A 59 -10.72 -24.13 -7.96
C GLY A 59 -10.88 -23.44 -9.31
N ASP A 60 -11.83 -22.50 -9.42
CA ASP A 60 -12.14 -21.86 -10.70
C ASP A 60 -11.01 -20.91 -11.14
N SER A 61 -10.88 -20.76 -12.49
CA SER A 61 -9.88 -19.88 -13.07
C SER A 61 -10.22 -18.40 -12.83
N ILE A 62 -9.18 -17.60 -12.59
CA ILE A 62 -9.30 -16.13 -12.42
C ILE A 62 -9.56 -15.41 -13.73
N THR A 63 -9.47 -16.04 -14.89
CA THR A 63 -9.52 -15.42 -16.22
C THR A 63 -10.74 -14.53 -16.43
N SER A 64 -11.90 -14.91 -15.88
CA SER A 64 -13.16 -14.17 -16.00
C SER A 64 -13.29 -13.00 -15.04
N ILE A 65 -12.45 -12.92 -14.01
CA ILE A 65 -12.54 -11.90 -12.95
C ILE A 65 -11.36 -10.94 -12.94
N ILE A 66 -10.37 -11.12 -13.81
CA ILE A 66 -9.25 -10.21 -14.00
C ILE A 66 -9.76 -8.88 -14.56
N ASN A 67 -9.39 -7.77 -13.92
CA ASN A 67 -9.55 -6.45 -14.51
C ASN A 67 -8.47 -6.23 -15.58
N LYS A 68 -8.87 -6.30 -16.84
CA LYS A 68 -7.98 -6.15 -18.01
C LYS A 68 -7.60 -4.71 -18.32
N HIS A 69 -8.30 -3.74 -17.73
CA HIS A 69 -8.07 -2.32 -17.94
C HIS A 69 -7.87 -1.60 -16.59
N PRO A 70 -6.82 -1.96 -15.83
CA PRO A 70 -6.54 -1.28 -14.58
C PRO A 70 -6.13 0.16 -14.84
N VAL A 71 -6.43 1.05 -13.89
CA VAL A 71 -5.87 2.39 -13.90
C VAL A 71 -4.37 2.26 -13.60
N VAL A 72 -3.55 2.85 -14.45
CA VAL A 72 -2.09 2.82 -14.35
C VAL A 72 -1.53 4.23 -14.30
N ALA A 73 -0.34 4.40 -13.73
CA ALA A 73 0.45 5.61 -13.84
C ALA A 73 1.76 5.31 -14.60
N ASN A 74 2.27 6.32 -15.29
CA ASN A 74 3.56 6.23 -15.95
C ASN A 74 4.69 6.53 -14.94
N ILE A 75 5.87 5.95 -15.15
CA ILE A 75 7.04 6.22 -14.29
C ILE A 75 7.44 7.70 -14.27
N ASN A 76 7.07 8.45 -15.32
CA ASN A 76 7.35 9.89 -15.43
C ASN A 76 6.23 10.76 -14.86
N ASP A 77 5.12 10.20 -14.39
CA ASP A 77 4.03 10.96 -13.78
C ASP A 77 4.49 11.58 -12.45
N THR A 78 4.04 12.80 -12.19
CA THR A 78 4.33 13.48 -10.92
C THR A 78 3.52 12.83 -9.79
N LYS A 79 4.00 13.03 -8.57
CA LYS A 79 3.29 12.55 -7.37
C LYS A 79 1.86 13.08 -7.31
N GLU A 80 1.67 14.36 -7.65
CA GLU A 80 0.38 15.05 -7.68
C GLU A 80 -0.56 14.37 -8.66
N ARG A 81 -0.06 14.05 -9.87
CA ARG A 81 -0.85 13.35 -10.90
C ARG A 81 -1.27 11.96 -10.46
N ILE A 82 -0.37 11.21 -9.81
CA ILE A 82 -0.69 9.88 -9.26
C ILE A 82 -1.76 10.00 -8.17
N LEU A 83 -1.66 11.00 -7.29
CA LEU A 83 -2.66 11.23 -6.23
C LEU A 83 -4.03 11.62 -6.82
N GLU A 84 -4.10 12.44 -7.85
CA GLU A 84 -5.35 12.75 -8.56
C GLU A 84 -6.01 11.49 -9.11
N LEU A 85 -5.28 10.69 -9.89
CA LEU A 85 -5.78 9.44 -10.48
C LEU A 85 -6.32 8.48 -9.43
N THR A 86 -5.62 8.36 -8.30
CA THR A 86 -6.01 7.44 -7.24
C THR A 86 -7.20 7.94 -6.43
N ASN A 87 -7.32 9.24 -6.20
CA ASN A 87 -8.45 9.86 -5.50
C ASN A 87 -9.73 9.77 -6.33
N GLU A 88 -9.68 10.11 -7.63
CA GLU A 88 -10.84 10.00 -8.54
C GLU A 88 -11.43 8.58 -8.56
N LYS A 89 -10.56 7.57 -8.56
CA LYS A 89 -10.94 6.15 -8.65
C LYS A 89 -11.03 5.44 -7.31
N LYS A 90 -10.79 6.14 -6.19
CA LYS A 90 -10.75 5.59 -4.83
C LYS A 90 -9.82 4.37 -4.71
N LEU A 91 -8.64 4.47 -5.32
CA LEU A 91 -7.64 3.39 -5.34
C LEU A 91 -6.65 3.57 -4.18
N HIS A 92 -6.21 2.45 -3.63
CA HIS A 92 -5.13 2.42 -2.62
C HIS A 92 -3.78 2.05 -3.23
N GLN A 93 -3.80 1.29 -4.31
CA GLN A 93 -2.61 0.87 -5.06
C GLN A 93 -2.79 1.21 -6.53
N ILE A 94 -1.70 1.65 -7.18
CA ILE A 94 -1.67 1.91 -8.61
C ILE A 94 -0.42 1.29 -9.23
N PRO A 95 -0.54 0.53 -10.33
CA PRO A 95 0.60 0.03 -11.07
C PRO A 95 1.32 1.17 -11.78
N ILE A 96 2.63 1.16 -11.68
CA ILE A 96 3.53 2.06 -12.39
C ILE A 96 4.08 1.34 -13.60
N ILE A 97 3.88 1.90 -14.78
CA ILE A 97 4.34 1.32 -16.04
C ILE A 97 5.38 2.20 -16.73
N SER A 98 6.23 1.56 -17.53
CA SER A 98 7.12 2.22 -18.47
C SER A 98 7.10 1.41 -19.77
N ASN A 99 6.76 2.05 -20.90
CA ASN A 99 6.63 1.39 -22.21
C ASN A 99 5.74 0.11 -22.16
N GLY A 100 4.64 0.17 -21.42
CA GLY A 100 3.71 -0.96 -21.23
C GLY A 100 4.17 -2.04 -20.24
N LYS A 101 5.43 -2.05 -19.83
CA LYS A 101 5.96 -2.98 -18.84
C LYS A 101 5.69 -2.49 -17.42
N LEU A 102 5.32 -3.42 -16.55
CA LEU A 102 5.13 -3.12 -15.14
C LEU A 102 6.50 -2.89 -14.47
N ILE A 103 6.65 -1.73 -13.84
CA ILE A 103 7.85 -1.38 -13.05
C ILE A 103 7.65 -1.72 -11.57
N GLY A 104 6.41 -1.58 -11.07
CA GLY A 104 6.06 -1.89 -9.68
C GLY A 104 4.66 -1.42 -9.34
N ILE A 105 4.28 -1.58 -8.08
CA ILE A 105 3.03 -1.05 -7.54
C ILE A 105 3.35 0.01 -6.49
N GLN A 106 2.73 1.17 -6.62
CA GLN A 106 2.79 2.24 -5.65
C GLN A 106 1.60 2.16 -4.71
N ASP A 107 1.84 2.08 -3.42
CA ASP A 107 0.81 2.26 -2.40
C ASP A 107 0.69 3.76 -2.07
N ILE A 108 -0.53 4.27 -2.14
CA ILE A 108 -0.79 5.70 -1.91
C ILE A 108 -0.51 6.09 -0.46
N ARG A 109 -0.65 5.17 0.48
CA ARG A 109 -0.33 5.43 1.89
C ARG A 109 1.15 5.81 2.08
N GLU A 110 2.05 5.28 1.24
CA GLU A 110 3.47 5.68 1.27
C GLU A 110 3.68 7.15 0.90
N PHE A 111 2.82 7.70 0.01
CA PHE A 111 2.87 9.14 -0.32
C PHE A 111 2.31 10.02 0.79
N LEU A 112 1.33 9.52 1.53
CA LEU A 112 0.66 10.23 2.60
C LEU A 112 1.36 10.06 3.95
N ALA A 113 2.24 9.07 4.07
CA ALA A 113 3.00 8.86 5.29
C ALA A 113 3.86 10.10 5.60
N PRO A 114 3.82 10.61 6.83
CA PRO A 114 4.66 11.72 7.24
C PRO A 114 6.13 11.30 7.05
N LYS A 115 6.87 12.03 6.22
CA LYS A 115 8.31 11.83 6.13
C LYS A 115 8.90 12.24 7.47
N ASN A 116 9.55 11.31 8.17
CA ASN A 116 10.34 11.65 9.34
C ASN A 116 11.38 12.70 8.93
N LYS A 117 11.17 13.93 9.34
CA LYS A 117 12.12 15.01 9.17
C LYS A 117 13.03 15.01 10.39
N PRO A 118 14.34 15.16 10.24
CA PRO A 118 15.28 15.27 11.37
C PRO A 118 15.15 16.68 11.99
N ASN A 119 13.94 17.04 12.39
CA ASN A 119 13.69 18.32 13.02
C ASN A 119 14.22 18.27 14.45
N LYS A 120 15.03 19.26 14.81
CA LYS A 120 15.38 19.53 16.21
C LYS A 120 14.23 20.29 16.83
N VAL A 121 13.72 19.81 17.96
CA VAL A 121 12.71 20.48 18.75
C VAL A 121 13.42 21.12 19.96
N ILE A 122 13.29 22.43 20.10
CA ILE A 122 13.76 23.15 21.27
C ILE A 122 12.55 23.39 22.17
N LEU A 123 12.54 22.77 23.34
CA LEU A 123 11.52 23.00 24.35
C LEU A 123 12.00 24.09 25.30
N MET A 124 11.35 25.24 25.24
CA MET A 124 11.55 26.30 26.24
C MET A 124 10.70 25.97 27.46
N VAL A 125 11.33 25.41 28.46
CA VAL A 125 10.68 24.96 29.69
C VAL A 125 11.13 25.90 30.84
N GLY A 126 10.24 26.76 31.29
CA GLY A 126 10.47 27.61 32.44
C GLY A 126 9.90 27.03 33.73
N GLY A 127 10.57 27.25 34.84
CA GLY A 127 10.14 26.90 36.20
C GLY A 127 10.77 25.62 36.76
N LEU A 128 11.12 25.68 38.05
CA LEU A 128 11.84 24.63 38.78
C LEU A 128 10.96 23.41 39.14
N GLY A 129 9.68 23.39 38.77
CA GLY A 129 8.77 22.28 39.05
C GLY A 129 8.57 21.97 40.54
N THR A 130 8.81 22.92 41.42
CA THR A 130 8.87 22.72 42.89
C THR A 130 7.62 22.07 43.48
N ARG A 131 6.45 22.33 42.87
CA ARG A 131 5.15 21.78 43.31
C ARG A 131 5.02 20.26 43.04
N LEU A 132 5.86 19.70 42.18
CA LEU A 132 5.84 18.28 41.79
C LEU A 132 7.02 17.51 42.40
N ARG A 133 7.77 18.09 43.32
CA ARG A 133 8.82 17.38 44.04
C ARG A 133 8.23 16.24 44.89
N PRO A 134 8.90 15.08 44.96
CA PRO A 134 10.28 14.79 44.49
C PRO A 134 10.43 14.43 43.02
N LEU A 135 9.36 14.28 42.23
CA LEU A 135 9.39 13.84 40.83
C LEU A 135 10.22 14.73 39.90
N THR A 136 10.39 16.00 40.27
CA THR A 136 11.13 17.02 39.50
C THR A 136 12.49 17.34 40.06
N ASN A 137 13.06 16.51 40.93
CA ASN A 137 14.41 16.76 41.47
C ASN A 137 15.47 16.60 40.36
N ASP A 138 15.36 15.53 39.57
CA ASP A 138 16.36 15.18 38.56
C ASP A 138 15.84 15.29 37.11
N VAL A 139 14.53 15.46 36.96
CA VAL A 139 13.87 15.52 35.63
C VAL A 139 13.00 16.77 35.56
N PRO A 140 13.17 17.61 34.53
CA PRO A 140 12.32 18.80 34.32
C PRO A 140 10.86 18.38 34.14
N LYS A 141 9.92 19.18 34.70
CA LYS A 141 8.48 18.91 34.66
C LYS A 141 7.94 18.43 33.27
N PRO A 142 8.32 19.05 32.15
CA PRO A 142 7.85 18.63 30.81
C PRO A 142 8.42 17.31 30.30
N MET A 143 9.39 16.74 30.99
CA MET A 143 10.04 15.47 30.66
C MET A 143 9.56 14.33 31.58
N LEU A 144 8.61 14.62 32.48
CA LEU A 144 7.99 13.58 33.32
C LEU A 144 7.06 12.73 32.45
N ASP A 145 7.16 11.42 32.62
CA ASP A 145 6.25 10.47 31.99
C ASP A 145 4.83 10.66 32.54
N VAL A 146 3.86 10.84 31.63
CA VAL A 146 2.44 10.98 31.96
C VAL A 146 1.66 9.85 31.33
N GLY A 147 1.25 8.92 32.15
CA GLY A 147 0.46 7.77 31.76
C GLY A 147 1.31 6.53 31.39
N ASN A 148 0.80 5.37 31.76
CA ASN A 148 1.29 4.06 31.28
C ASN A 148 0.56 3.70 30.00
#